data_8ea0c3e6a553fe741c7cb4a300fee18b
#
_entry.id   8ea0c3e6a553fe741c7cb4a300fee18b
#
_cell.length_a   1.000
_cell.length_b   1.000
_cell.length_c   1.000
_cell.angle_alpha   90.00
_cell.angle_beta   90.00
_cell.angle_gamma   90.00
#
_symmetry.space_group_name_H-M   'P 1'
#
loop_
_entity.id
_entity.type
_entity.pdbx_description
1 polymer ?
#
loop_
_entity_poly.entity_id
_entity_poly.type
_entity_poly.pdbx_seq_one_letter_code
_entity_poly.pdbx_strand_id
1 'polypeptide(L)'
;MNKFVIAGLLFAGLVPFAAQAGAPNLSANESIEINAKADDVWAKVNNFGDLGAWHPAVKTTEIIKGTNNKKGAVRLLTLQDGGTIKEELESYKPAKKSFSYKIIEGVLPVSHYHSTLVVQSTADGKSKVVWSGTFKRKDTSDTPAKGQDDADSTNTMSAVYKGGLENLKKISETH
;
A
#
# COMPACT_ATOMS: atom_id res chain seq x y z
N MET A 1 63.15 -36.15 -37.81
CA MET A 1 62.47 -36.30 -36.51
C MET A 1 61.86 -34.95 -36.19
N ASN A 2 60.57 -34.74 -36.57
CA ASN A 2 59.84 -33.49 -36.34
C ASN A 2 58.82 -33.70 -35.20
N LYS A 3 58.99 -32.97 -34.13
CA LYS A 3 58.03 -32.95 -32.99
C LYS A 3 57.04 -31.86 -33.25
N PHE A 4 55.76 -32.23 -33.45
CA PHE A 4 54.67 -31.32 -33.45
C PHE A 4 54.20 -31.06 -32.00
N VAL A 5 54.27 -29.77 -31.61
CA VAL A 5 53.65 -29.28 -30.33
C VAL A 5 52.24 -28.77 -30.64
N ILE A 6 51.24 -29.44 -30.11
CA ILE A 6 49.86 -28.99 -30.19
C ILE A 6 49.61 -28.07 -29.00
N ALA A 7 49.44 -26.77 -29.26
CA ALA A 7 49.03 -25.80 -28.26
C ALA A 7 47.48 -25.84 -28.14
N GLY A 8 47.00 -26.38 -27.02
CA GLY A 8 45.56 -26.35 -26.71
C GLY A 8 45.12 -24.95 -26.22
N LEU A 9 44.28 -24.27 -26.98
CA LEU A 9 43.58 -23.07 -26.52
C LEU A 9 42.43 -23.48 -25.58
N LEU A 10 42.58 -23.13 -24.29
CA LEU A 10 41.46 -23.13 -23.33
C LEU A 10 40.60 -21.86 -23.58
N PHE A 11 39.44 -22.04 -24.16
CA PHE A 11 38.41 -21.02 -24.18
C PHE A 11 37.72 -21.02 -22.82
N ALA A 12 38.07 -20.07 -21.94
CA ALA A 12 37.30 -19.77 -20.73
C ALA A 12 36.04 -18.99 -21.16
N GLY A 13 34.91 -19.69 -21.26
CA GLY A 13 33.63 -19.05 -21.51
C GLY A 13 33.24 -18.19 -20.32
N LEU A 14 33.23 -16.88 -20.47
CA LEU A 14 32.55 -15.95 -19.54
C LEU A 14 31.06 -16.17 -19.67
N VAL A 15 30.44 -16.82 -18.68
CA VAL A 15 28.99 -16.84 -18.51
C VAL A 15 28.61 -15.47 -17.97
N PRO A 16 27.81 -14.66 -18.70
CA PRO A 16 27.32 -13.40 -18.14
C PRO A 16 26.42 -13.70 -16.94
N PHE A 17 26.84 -13.25 -15.76
CA PHE A 17 26.01 -13.23 -14.58
C PHE A 17 24.93 -12.16 -14.83
N ALA A 18 23.76 -12.55 -15.28
CA ALA A 18 22.61 -11.67 -15.32
C ALA A 18 22.27 -11.29 -13.87
N ALA A 19 22.60 -10.07 -13.48
CA ALA A 19 22.16 -9.52 -12.21
C ALA A 19 20.61 -9.52 -12.23
N GLN A 20 20.00 -10.35 -11.40
CA GLN A 20 18.55 -10.41 -11.24
C GLN A 20 18.12 -9.08 -10.62
N ALA A 21 17.62 -8.16 -11.44
CA ALA A 21 17.03 -6.93 -10.96
C ALA A 21 15.79 -7.31 -10.15
N GLY A 22 15.82 -7.06 -8.84
CA GLY A 22 14.67 -7.33 -7.97
C GLY A 22 13.44 -6.56 -8.48
N ALA A 23 12.22 -7.04 -8.13
CA ALA A 23 10.97 -6.41 -8.52
C ALA A 23 11.01 -4.89 -8.24
N PRO A 24 10.53 -4.05 -9.20
CA PRO A 24 10.58 -2.59 -9.06
C PRO A 24 9.73 -2.10 -7.90
N ASN A 25 10.01 -0.89 -7.41
CA ASN A 25 9.12 -0.21 -6.50
C ASN A 25 7.92 0.34 -7.30
N LEU A 26 6.73 -0.04 -6.87
CA LEU A 26 5.45 0.42 -7.41
C LEU A 26 4.85 1.47 -6.51
N SER A 27 3.88 2.22 -7.01
CA SER A 27 3.12 3.19 -6.21
C SER A 27 1.67 3.29 -6.67
N ALA A 28 0.79 3.59 -5.72
CA ALA A 28 -0.56 4.06 -5.97
C ALA A 28 -0.75 5.40 -5.27
N ASN A 29 -1.42 6.34 -5.93
CA ASN A 29 -1.66 7.68 -5.39
C ASN A 29 -3.02 8.17 -5.89
N GLU A 30 -3.98 8.21 -4.96
CA GLU A 30 -5.34 8.63 -5.24
C GLU A 30 -5.70 9.82 -4.37
N SER A 31 -6.53 10.70 -4.90
CA SER A 31 -7.03 11.84 -4.14
C SER A 31 -8.44 12.21 -4.53
N ILE A 32 -9.17 12.80 -3.58
CA ILE A 32 -10.54 13.24 -3.78
C ILE A 32 -10.77 14.58 -3.09
N GLU A 33 -11.54 15.46 -3.72
CA GLU A 33 -12.06 16.67 -3.09
C GLU A 33 -13.41 16.39 -2.46
N ILE A 34 -13.60 16.88 -1.23
CA ILE A 34 -14.78 16.68 -0.42
C ILE A 34 -15.32 18.05 -0.02
N ASN A 35 -16.62 18.27 -0.26
CA ASN A 35 -17.31 19.51 0.10
C ASN A 35 -17.69 19.52 1.60
N ALA A 36 -16.65 19.37 2.43
CA ALA A 36 -16.74 19.43 3.89
C ALA A 36 -15.39 19.95 4.44
N LYS A 37 -15.39 20.54 5.63
CA LYS A 37 -14.17 21.05 6.26
C LYS A 37 -13.20 19.91 6.58
N ALA A 38 -11.91 20.20 6.49
CA ALA A 38 -10.88 19.20 6.75
C ALA A 38 -10.95 18.61 8.19
N ASP A 39 -11.42 19.37 9.17
CA ASP A 39 -11.61 18.86 10.53
C ASP A 39 -12.75 17.83 10.60
N ASP A 40 -13.83 18.06 9.89
CA ASP A 40 -15.00 17.16 9.87
C ASP A 40 -14.66 15.86 9.13
N VAL A 41 -13.90 15.96 8.02
CA VAL A 41 -13.40 14.78 7.29
C VAL A 41 -12.37 14.02 8.12
N TRP A 42 -11.43 14.73 8.77
CA TRP A 42 -10.45 14.11 9.66
C TRP A 42 -11.10 13.36 10.82
N ALA A 43 -12.16 13.91 11.39
CA ALA A 43 -12.91 13.25 12.46
C ALA A 43 -13.46 11.86 12.07
N LYS A 44 -13.72 11.62 10.78
CA LYS A 44 -14.18 10.32 10.27
C LYS A 44 -13.07 9.30 10.08
N VAL A 45 -11.82 9.74 9.79
CA VAL A 45 -10.71 8.85 9.45
C VAL A 45 -9.62 8.78 10.52
N ASN A 46 -9.66 9.63 11.54
CA ASN A 46 -8.60 9.77 12.54
C ASN A 46 -8.45 8.57 13.49
N ASN A 47 -9.43 7.67 13.50
CA ASN A 47 -9.39 6.46 14.31
C ASN A 47 -8.73 5.32 13.51
N PHE A 48 -7.43 5.06 13.75
CA PHE A 48 -6.72 3.96 13.08
C PHE A 48 -7.38 2.60 13.33
N GLY A 49 -7.99 2.42 14.49
CA GLY A 49 -8.67 1.18 14.89
C GLY A 49 -10.08 1.03 14.29
N ASP A 50 -10.51 1.88 13.36
CA ASP A 50 -11.89 1.84 12.85
C ASP A 50 -11.97 2.16 11.34
N LEU A 51 -11.17 1.45 10.53
CA LEU A 51 -11.23 1.60 9.07
C LEU A 51 -12.59 1.16 8.52
N GLY A 52 -13.22 0.16 9.15
CA GLY A 52 -14.52 -0.36 8.73
C GLY A 52 -15.66 0.67 8.82
N ALA A 53 -15.52 1.73 9.63
CA ALA A 53 -16.53 2.79 9.71
C ALA A 53 -16.69 3.59 8.41
N TRP A 54 -15.66 3.60 7.56
CA TRP A 54 -15.69 4.42 6.35
C TRP A 54 -15.19 3.71 5.07
N HIS A 55 -14.49 2.57 5.17
CA HIS A 55 -14.00 1.83 4.00
C HIS A 55 -14.92 0.65 3.69
N PRO A 56 -15.64 0.64 2.55
CA PRO A 56 -16.71 -0.32 2.27
C PRO A 56 -16.22 -1.76 2.11
N ALA A 57 -14.95 -1.98 1.73
CA ALA A 57 -14.38 -3.33 1.62
C ALA A 57 -14.03 -3.95 2.98
N VAL A 58 -14.03 -3.17 4.08
CA VAL A 58 -13.66 -3.64 5.42
C VAL A 58 -14.91 -3.93 6.23
N LYS A 59 -15.04 -5.15 6.71
CA LYS A 59 -16.14 -5.61 7.54
C LYS A 59 -15.92 -5.28 9.01
N THR A 60 -14.70 -5.56 9.53
CA THR A 60 -14.33 -5.25 10.92
C THR A 60 -12.89 -4.77 11.00
N THR A 61 -12.62 -3.95 12.03
CA THR A 61 -11.28 -3.50 12.39
C THR A 61 -11.07 -3.75 13.88
N GLU A 62 -9.96 -4.36 14.26
CA GLU A 62 -9.62 -4.67 15.64
C GLU A 62 -8.16 -4.29 15.93
N ILE A 63 -7.91 -3.59 17.04
CA ILE A 63 -6.53 -3.38 17.53
C ILE A 63 -6.09 -4.63 18.28
N ILE A 64 -5.16 -5.38 17.68
CA ILE A 64 -4.66 -6.64 18.22
C ILE A 64 -3.33 -6.49 18.99
N LYS A 65 -2.67 -5.33 18.88
CA LYS A 65 -1.43 -5.02 19.59
C LYS A 65 -1.29 -3.51 19.78
N GLY A 66 -0.74 -3.10 20.91
CA GLY A 66 -0.44 -1.72 21.23
C GLY A 66 -1.66 -0.89 21.61
N THR A 67 -1.54 0.43 21.53
CA THR A 67 -2.62 1.39 21.85
C THR A 67 -3.04 2.08 20.57
N ASN A 68 -4.35 2.14 20.30
CA ASN A 68 -4.89 2.81 19.12
C ASN A 68 -4.33 4.24 18.97
N ASN A 69 -4.09 4.65 17.72
CA ASN A 69 -3.50 5.96 17.38
C ASN A 69 -2.10 6.22 17.97
N LYS A 70 -1.39 5.19 18.44
CA LYS A 70 0.01 5.26 18.84
C LYS A 70 0.89 4.45 17.90
N LYS A 71 2.07 4.99 17.54
CA LYS A 71 3.06 4.26 16.72
C LYS A 71 3.29 2.85 17.27
N GLY A 72 3.31 1.86 16.39
CA GLY A 72 3.46 0.46 16.72
C GLY A 72 2.14 -0.26 17.07
N ALA A 73 1.00 0.45 17.08
CA ALA A 73 -0.32 -0.20 17.14
C ALA A 73 -0.50 -1.08 15.90
N VAL A 74 -1.01 -2.29 16.10
CA VAL A 74 -1.33 -3.22 15.01
C VAL A 74 -2.84 -3.43 14.97
N ARG A 75 -3.43 -3.22 13.79
CA ARG A 75 -4.82 -3.55 13.52
C ARG A 75 -4.95 -4.80 12.64
N LEU A 76 -5.97 -5.58 12.92
CA LEU A 76 -6.46 -6.66 12.07
C LEU A 76 -7.71 -6.16 11.35
N LEU A 77 -7.68 -6.20 10.04
CA LEU A 77 -8.82 -5.94 9.18
C LEU A 77 -9.39 -7.28 8.73
N THR A 78 -10.71 -7.45 8.81
CA THR A 78 -11.44 -8.51 8.11
C THR A 78 -12.21 -7.87 6.97
N LEU A 79 -11.99 -8.35 5.76
CA LEU A 79 -12.65 -7.85 4.55
C LEU A 79 -14.05 -8.46 4.39
N GLN A 80 -14.86 -7.89 3.50
CA GLN A 80 -16.21 -8.39 3.23
C GLN A 80 -16.22 -9.82 2.66
N ASP A 81 -15.17 -10.21 1.94
CA ASP A 81 -14.97 -11.57 1.39
C ASP A 81 -14.35 -12.56 2.39
N GLY A 82 -14.05 -12.12 3.61
CA GLY A 82 -13.42 -12.92 4.66
C GLY A 82 -11.89 -12.90 4.65
N GLY A 83 -11.26 -12.28 3.66
CA GLY A 83 -9.80 -12.06 3.66
C GLY A 83 -9.36 -11.21 4.84
N THR A 84 -8.09 -11.33 5.25
CA THR A 84 -7.56 -10.55 6.37
C THR A 84 -6.29 -9.79 6.00
N ILE A 85 -6.08 -8.65 6.68
CA ILE A 85 -4.89 -7.82 6.56
C ILE A 85 -4.47 -7.38 7.95
N LYS A 86 -3.18 -7.51 8.29
CA LYS A 86 -2.58 -6.94 9.50
C LYS A 86 -1.75 -5.73 9.12
N GLU A 87 -1.99 -4.61 9.79
CA GLU A 87 -1.30 -3.35 9.53
C GLU A 87 -0.73 -2.76 10.81
N GLU A 88 0.48 -2.20 10.72
CA GLU A 88 1.13 -1.51 11.83
C GLU A 88 1.19 0.00 11.56
N LEU A 89 0.75 0.79 12.52
CA LEU A 89 0.83 2.26 12.49
C LEU A 89 2.29 2.72 12.67
N GLU A 90 2.83 3.42 11.66
CA GLU A 90 4.19 3.93 11.66
C GLU A 90 4.28 5.35 12.23
N SER A 91 3.30 6.20 11.90
CA SER A 91 3.18 7.54 12.47
C SER A 91 1.73 8.00 12.56
N TYR A 92 1.44 8.83 13.57
CA TYR A 92 0.15 9.48 13.76
C TYR A 92 0.38 10.95 14.09
N LYS A 93 -0.07 11.85 13.24
CA LYS A 93 0.19 13.30 13.30
C LYS A 93 -1.14 14.07 13.24
N PRO A 94 -1.93 14.14 14.33
CA PRO A 94 -3.26 14.72 14.32
C PRO A 94 -3.25 16.22 13.96
N ALA A 95 -2.26 16.98 14.39
CA ALA A 95 -2.13 18.39 14.00
C ALA A 95 -1.90 18.60 12.49
N LYS A 96 -1.37 17.58 11.79
CA LYS A 96 -1.19 17.56 10.34
C LYS A 96 -2.29 16.76 9.63
N LYS A 97 -3.28 16.28 10.38
CA LYS A 97 -4.37 15.43 9.88
C LYS A 97 -3.84 14.29 8.99
N SER A 98 -2.83 13.57 9.48
CA SER A 98 -2.19 12.49 8.71
C SER A 98 -1.74 11.34 9.60
N PHE A 99 -1.71 10.15 9.01
CA PHE A 99 -1.06 8.97 9.57
C PHE A 99 -0.43 8.13 8.47
N SER A 100 0.59 7.35 8.82
CA SER A 100 1.21 6.38 7.93
C SER A 100 1.26 5.00 8.60
N TYR A 101 1.20 3.97 7.78
CA TYR A 101 1.16 2.58 8.21
C TYR A 101 1.78 1.65 7.16
N LYS A 102 2.08 0.44 7.57
CA LYS A 102 2.59 -0.62 6.68
C LYS A 102 1.74 -1.87 6.83
N ILE A 103 1.65 -2.68 5.77
CA ILE A 103 1.12 -4.03 5.84
C ILE A 103 2.21 -4.97 6.37
N ILE A 104 1.87 -5.75 7.41
CA ILE A 104 2.73 -6.80 7.96
C ILE A 104 2.42 -8.14 7.29
N GLU A 105 1.12 -8.42 7.10
CA GLU A 105 0.60 -9.67 6.55
C GLU A 105 -0.76 -9.40 5.91
N GLY A 106 -1.11 -10.09 4.82
CA GLY A 106 -2.44 -9.93 4.24
C GLY A 106 -2.63 -10.63 2.90
N VAL A 107 -3.89 -10.58 2.44
CA VAL A 107 -4.33 -11.20 1.18
C VAL A 107 -4.03 -10.37 -0.06
N LEU A 108 -3.70 -9.08 0.09
CA LEU A 108 -3.42 -8.21 -1.06
C LEU A 108 -2.16 -8.65 -1.82
N PRO A 109 -2.09 -8.42 -3.15
CA PRO A 109 -0.98 -8.86 -3.99
C PRO A 109 0.26 -7.95 -3.88
N VAL A 110 0.54 -7.44 -2.67
CA VAL A 110 1.64 -6.50 -2.40
C VAL A 110 2.55 -6.98 -1.26
N SER A 111 3.79 -6.53 -1.30
CA SER A 111 4.81 -6.69 -0.26
C SER A 111 5.55 -5.37 -0.05
N HIS A 112 6.29 -5.22 1.06
CA HIS A 112 7.03 -4.00 1.38
C HIS A 112 6.15 -2.74 1.28
N TYR A 113 4.89 -2.88 1.68
CA TYR A 113 3.89 -1.84 1.54
C TYR A 113 3.98 -0.82 2.68
N HIS A 114 4.05 0.45 2.29
CA HIS A 114 3.94 1.61 3.18
C HIS A 114 2.94 2.59 2.59
N SER A 115 2.10 3.17 3.42
CA SER A 115 1.06 4.09 2.96
C SER A 115 0.91 5.28 3.90
N THR A 116 0.40 6.37 3.35
CA THR A 116 0.06 7.59 4.07
C THR A 116 -1.30 8.11 3.62
N LEU A 117 -2.12 8.48 4.58
CA LEU A 117 -3.37 9.22 4.38
C LEU A 117 -3.21 10.61 4.97
N VAL A 118 -3.60 11.63 4.19
CA VAL A 118 -3.54 13.05 4.59
C VAL A 118 -4.85 13.72 4.24
N VAL A 119 -5.40 14.49 5.18
CA VAL A 119 -6.55 15.38 4.93
C VAL A 119 -6.05 16.82 4.93
N GLN A 120 -6.24 17.53 3.83
CA GLN A 120 -5.79 18.90 3.61
C GLN A 120 -6.98 19.85 3.53
N SER A 121 -6.85 21.06 4.08
CA SER A 121 -7.79 22.14 3.83
C SER A 121 -7.51 22.77 2.47
N THR A 122 -8.56 23.13 1.72
CA THR A 122 -8.47 23.90 0.48
C THR A 122 -8.82 25.37 0.72
N ALA A 123 -8.45 26.24 -0.21
CA ALA A 123 -8.66 27.69 -0.05
C ALA A 123 -10.15 28.09 0.03
N ASP A 124 -11.05 27.30 -0.53
CA ASP A 124 -12.50 27.50 -0.53
C ASP A 124 -13.19 26.88 0.70
N GLY A 125 -12.43 26.49 1.72
CA GLY A 125 -12.94 25.96 2.98
C GLY A 125 -13.41 24.50 2.92
N LYS A 126 -13.15 23.81 1.80
CA LYS A 126 -13.36 22.37 1.63
C LYS A 126 -12.13 21.57 2.04
N SER A 127 -12.10 20.30 1.68
CA SER A 127 -10.95 19.45 1.93
C SER A 127 -10.54 18.65 0.68
N LYS A 128 -9.26 18.28 0.67
CA LYS A 128 -8.70 17.29 -0.24
C LYS A 128 -8.09 16.16 0.58
N VAL A 129 -8.49 14.93 0.32
CA VAL A 129 -7.89 13.74 0.92
C VAL A 129 -6.96 13.10 -0.09
N VAL A 130 -5.74 12.83 0.34
CA VAL A 130 -4.72 12.13 -0.46
C VAL A 130 -4.38 10.82 0.24
N TRP A 131 -4.46 9.72 -0.49
CA TRP A 131 -4.04 8.41 -0.02
C TRP A 131 -2.99 7.87 -0.98
N SER A 132 -1.77 7.68 -0.49
CA SER A 132 -0.63 7.28 -1.30
C SER A 132 0.12 6.12 -0.64
N GLY A 133 0.70 5.26 -1.46
CA GLY A 133 1.51 4.15 -0.97
C GLY A 133 2.58 3.73 -1.96
N THR A 134 3.64 3.12 -1.42
CA THR A 134 4.71 2.48 -2.17
C THR A 134 4.79 1.01 -1.77
N PHE A 135 5.08 0.14 -2.72
CA PHE A 135 5.09 -1.31 -2.50
C PHE A 135 5.86 -2.04 -3.59
N LYS A 136 6.00 -3.34 -3.43
CA LYS A 136 6.36 -4.27 -4.50
C LYS A 136 5.21 -5.23 -4.71
N ARG A 137 5.12 -5.87 -5.90
CA ARG A 137 4.23 -7.01 -6.05
C ARG A 137 4.62 -8.12 -5.07
N LYS A 138 3.65 -8.93 -4.64
CA LYS A 138 3.88 -10.01 -3.67
C LYS A 138 4.61 -11.19 -4.32
N ASP A 139 4.20 -11.57 -5.52
CA ASP A 139 4.90 -12.58 -6.31
C ASP A 139 6.04 -11.92 -7.07
N THR A 140 7.27 -12.08 -6.60
CA THR A 140 8.48 -11.49 -7.18
C THR A 140 9.15 -12.38 -8.22
N SER A 141 8.53 -13.49 -8.64
CA SER A 141 9.03 -14.36 -9.71
C SER A 141 9.05 -13.65 -11.07
N ASP A 142 9.86 -14.14 -12.01
CA ASP A 142 9.93 -13.59 -13.37
C ASP A 142 8.62 -13.82 -14.16
N THR A 143 7.83 -14.81 -13.75
CA THR A 143 6.52 -15.16 -14.33
C THR A 143 5.48 -15.19 -13.21
N PRO A 144 5.01 -14.02 -12.74
CA PRO A 144 4.04 -13.97 -11.64
C PRO A 144 2.73 -14.66 -12.02
N ALA A 145 2.07 -15.23 -11.02
CA ALA A 145 0.75 -15.80 -11.20
C ALA A 145 -0.25 -14.73 -11.71
N LYS A 146 -1.29 -15.17 -12.40
CA LYS A 146 -2.36 -14.28 -12.89
C LYS A 146 -2.94 -13.47 -11.73
N GLY A 147 -3.05 -12.17 -11.90
CA GLY A 147 -3.53 -11.24 -10.86
C GLY A 147 -2.45 -10.81 -9.87
N GLN A 148 -1.16 -11.11 -10.11
CA GLN A 148 -0.06 -10.80 -9.20
C GLN A 148 1.13 -10.10 -9.87
N ASP A 149 0.96 -9.62 -11.09
CA ASP A 149 1.97 -8.82 -11.77
C ASP A 149 2.00 -7.37 -11.24
N ASP A 150 2.90 -6.56 -11.79
CA ASP A 150 3.07 -5.16 -11.37
C ASP A 150 1.81 -4.32 -11.66
N ALA A 151 1.15 -4.56 -12.80
CA ALA A 151 -0.06 -3.85 -13.19
C ALA A 151 -1.25 -4.26 -12.32
N ASP A 152 -1.44 -5.56 -12.07
CA ASP A 152 -2.48 -6.10 -11.20
C ASP A 152 -2.32 -5.56 -9.76
N SER A 153 -1.10 -5.56 -9.24
CA SER A 153 -0.79 -5.04 -7.90
C SER A 153 -1.11 -3.54 -7.80
N THR A 154 -0.71 -2.76 -8.82
CA THR A 154 -0.98 -1.32 -8.85
C THR A 154 -2.46 -1.03 -8.99
N ASN A 155 -3.15 -1.70 -9.89
CA ASN A 155 -4.60 -1.54 -10.12
C ASN A 155 -5.40 -1.93 -8.87
N THR A 156 -5.01 -3.00 -8.19
CA THR A 156 -5.65 -3.42 -6.93
C THR A 156 -5.53 -2.33 -5.87
N MET A 157 -4.33 -1.78 -5.66
CA MET A 157 -4.14 -0.73 -4.65
C MET A 157 -4.86 0.58 -5.01
N SER A 158 -4.85 0.99 -6.29
CA SER A 158 -5.65 2.11 -6.77
C SER A 158 -7.14 1.91 -6.51
N ALA A 159 -7.69 0.73 -6.82
CA ALA A 159 -9.10 0.42 -6.59
C ALA A 159 -9.46 0.44 -5.09
N VAL A 160 -8.60 -0.08 -4.22
CA VAL A 160 -8.77 -0.02 -2.75
C VAL A 160 -8.85 1.44 -2.30
N TYR A 161 -7.89 2.28 -2.71
CA TYR A 161 -7.89 3.69 -2.30
C TYR A 161 -9.10 4.45 -2.84
N LYS A 162 -9.42 4.29 -4.12
CA LYS A 162 -10.59 4.95 -4.74
C LYS A 162 -11.89 4.58 -4.03
N GLY A 163 -12.13 3.29 -3.81
CA GLY A 163 -13.36 2.83 -3.14
C GLY A 163 -13.51 3.39 -1.72
N GLY A 164 -12.42 3.46 -0.96
CA GLY A 164 -12.42 4.09 0.36
C GLY A 164 -12.67 5.59 0.30
N LEU A 165 -11.97 6.32 -0.59
CA LEU A 165 -12.09 7.76 -0.75
C LEU A 165 -13.48 8.18 -1.26
N GLU A 166 -14.06 7.45 -2.19
CA GLU A 166 -15.42 7.71 -2.70
C GLU A 166 -16.47 7.56 -1.61
N ASN A 167 -16.40 6.51 -0.80
CA ASN A 167 -17.32 6.36 0.33
C ASN A 167 -17.09 7.42 1.41
N LEU A 168 -15.81 7.76 1.71
CA LEU A 168 -15.49 8.84 2.64
C LEU A 168 -16.13 10.17 2.18
N LYS A 169 -16.03 10.49 0.89
CA LYS A 169 -16.71 11.66 0.29
C LYS A 169 -18.21 11.59 0.53
N LYS A 170 -18.84 10.49 0.16
CA LYS A 170 -20.27 10.27 0.32
C LYS A 170 -20.73 10.54 1.76
N ILE A 171 -20.11 9.89 2.75
CA ILE A 171 -20.50 10.03 4.17
C ILE A 171 -20.10 11.38 4.78
N SER A 172 -19.20 12.13 4.16
CA SER A 172 -18.77 13.46 4.64
C SER A 172 -19.67 14.59 4.09
N GLU A 173 -20.29 14.39 2.93
CA GLU A 173 -21.17 15.37 2.28
C GLU A 173 -22.67 15.14 2.57
N THR A 174 -23.01 14.03 3.25
CA THR A 174 -24.38 13.76 3.69
C THR A 174 -24.60 14.48 5.03
N HIS A 175 -25.55 15.39 5.05
CA HIS A 175 -26.02 16.15 6.23
C HIS A 175 -27.19 15.44 6.88
#